data_89d9a8cae5fc4145b73be37e785cde34
#
_entry.id   89d9a8cae5fc4145b73be37e785cde34
#
_cell.length_a   1.000
_cell.length_b   1.000
_cell.length_c   1.000
_cell.angle_alpha   90.00
_cell.angle_beta   90.00
_cell.angle_gamma   90.00
#
_symmetry.space_group_name_H-M   'P 1'
#
loop_
_entity.id
_entity.type
_entity.pdbx_description
1 polymer ?
#
loop_
_entity_poly.entity_id
_entity_poly.type
_entity_poly.pdbx_seq_one_letter_code
_entity_poly.pdbx_strand_id
1 'polypeptide(L)'
;MSDQANGGNMGAQLRVLTQYVKDLSFENPNAPGSLGPVDEQPQINLKVDVGVKRMNDNDFEVSLKIGADATVKEKPMFLIEVEYAGLFRLTNVPETDLE
;
A
#
# COMPACT_ATOMS: atom_id res chain seq x y z
N MET A 1 -13.57 -16.19 -1.01
CA MET A 1 -13.70 -15.12 -0.57
C MET A 1 -14.37 -14.93 0.71
N SER A 2 -13.97 -14.08 1.31
CA SER A 2 -14.33 -14.03 2.69
C SER A 2 -15.58 -13.33 3.00
N ASP A 3 -16.18 -12.73 2.03
CA ASP A 3 -17.34 -11.96 2.37
C ASP A 3 -18.50 -12.79 2.82
N GLN A 4 -18.47 -14.05 2.51
CA GLN A 4 -19.54 -14.82 3.02
C GLN A 4 -19.47 -15.01 4.47
N ALA A 5 -18.44 -14.68 5.09
CA ALA A 5 -18.41 -14.75 6.52
C ALA A 5 -19.48 -13.93 7.15
N ASN A 6 -20.04 -13.02 6.40
CA ASN A 6 -21.08 -12.19 6.95
C ASN A 6 -22.46 -12.64 6.59
N GLY A 7 -22.61 -13.88 6.21
CA GLY A 7 -23.84 -14.35 5.65
C GLY A 7 -25.03 -14.08 6.51
N GLY A 8 -25.14 -14.11 7.64
CA GLY A 8 -26.31 -13.79 8.39
C GLY A 8 -26.34 -12.41 8.93
N ASN A 9 -25.37 -11.64 8.60
CA ASN A 9 -25.22 -10.33 9.19
C ASN A 9 -25.94 -9.29 8.36
N MET A 10 -26.91 -8.66 8.95
CA MET A 10 -27.66 -7.62 8.26
C MET A 10 -27.02 -6.26 8.41
N GLY A 11 -25.86 -6.16 9.03
CA GLY A 11 -25.23 -4.89 9.26
C GLY A 11 -24.30 -4.49 8.15
N ALA A 12 -23.20 -3.87 8.52
CA ALA A 12 -22.26 -3.30 7.56
C ALA A 12 -21.67 -4.35 6.66
N GLN A 13 -21.46 -3.98 5.42
CA GLN A 13 -20.81 -4.82 4.44
C GLN A 13 -19.72 -4.02 3.75
N LEU A 14 -18.62 -4.67 3.48
CA LEU A 14 -17.49 -4.05 2.80
C LEU A 14 -17.24 -4.76 1.48
N ARG A 15 -17.15 -3.99 0.40
CA ARG A 15 -16.85 -4.54 -0.91
C ARG A 15 -15.65 -3.82 -1.48
N VAL A 16 -14.79 -4.58 -2.13
CA VAL A 16 -13.68 -4.01 -2.86
C VAL A 16 -14.17 -3.77 -4.29
N LEU A 17 -14.19 -2.51 -4.69
CA LEU A 17 -14.64 -2.15 -6.02
C LEU A 17 -13.54 -2.30 -7.05
N THR A 18 -12.33 -1.84 -6.71
CA THR A 18 -11.21 -1.93 -7.63
C THR A 18 -9.93 -1.68 -6.84
N GLN A 19 -8.83 -2.08 -7.45
CA GLN A 19 -7.50 -1.83 -6.88
C GLN A 19 -6.60 -1.37 -8.02
N TYR A 20 -5.66 -0.49 -7.68
CA TYR A 20 -4.80 0.07 -8.71
C TYR A 20 -3.53 0.64 -8.09
N VAL A 21 -2.51 0.72 -8.92
CA VAL A 21 -1.26 1.37 -8.54
C VAL A 21 -1.38 2.83 -8.92
N LYS A 22 -1.21 3.71 -7.95
CA LYS A 22 -1.27 5.14 -8.20
C LYS A 22 0.07 5.69 -8.62
N ASP A 23 1.15 5.11 -8.13
CA ASP A 23 2.47 5.61 -8.43
C ASP A 23 3.48 4.52 -8.17
N LEU A 24 4.51 4.49 -8.99
CA LEU A 24 5.58 3.50 -8.83
C LEU A 24 6.87 4.11 -9.36
N SER A 25 7.89 4.14 -8.53
CA SER A 25 9.19 4.61 -8.96
C SER A 25 10.27 3.66 -8.44
N PHE A 26 11.31 3.52 -9.21
CA PHE A 26 12.43 2.68 -8.84
C PHE A 26 13.70 3.33 -9.34
N GLU A 27 14.69 3.40 -8.48
CA GLU A 27 15.99 3.97 -8.83
C GLU A 27 17.08 3.03 -8.37
N ASN A 28 18.09 2.92 -9.20
CA ASN A 28 19.27 2.16 -8.88
C ASN A 28 20.49 3.02 -9.24
N PRO A 29 20.86 3.96 -8.35
CA PRO A 29 21.81 5.00 -8.71
C PRO A 29 23.22 4.48 -8.95
N ASN A 30 23.54 3.28 -8.47
CA ASN A 30 24.90 2.75 -8.64
C ASN A 30 24.95 1.58 -9.58
N ALA A 31 23.93 1.43 -10.42
CA ALA A 31 23.98 0.39 -11.44
C ALA A 31 25.04 0.75 -12.49
N PRO A 32 25.69 -0.25 -13.10
CA PRO A 32 25.45 -1.68 -12.89
C PRO A 32 26.26 -2.27 -11.75
N GLY A 33 27.11 -1.47 -11.10
CA GLY A 33 27.93 -2.01 -10.04
C GLY A 33 27.13 -2.63 -8.91
N SER A 34 25.99 -2.02 -8.58
CA SER A 34 25.16 -2.53 -7.49
C SER A 34 24.50 -3.85 -7.83
N LEU A 35 24.57 -4.28 -9.08
CA LEU A 35 23.96 -5.54 -9.49
C LEU A 35 24.91 -6.72 -9.34
N GLY A 36 26.16 -6.46 -8.97
CA GLY A 36 27.13 -7.52 -8.79
C GLY A 36 27.11 -8.11 -7.40
N PRO A 37 28.06 -8.97 -7.10
CA PRO A 37 28.12 -9.59 -5.78
C PRO A 37 28.31 -8.54 -4.69
N VAL A 38 27.73 -8.83 -3.54
CA VAL A 38 27.79 -7.93 -2.41
C VAL A 38 28.47 -8.67 -1.25
N ASP A 39 29.55 -8.09 -0.77
CA ASP A 39 30.28 -8.70 0.33
C ASP A 39 29.64 -8.49 1.67
N GLU A 40 28.85 -7.44 1.78
CA GLU A 40 28.21 -7.12 3.04
C GLU A 40 26.71 -7.15 2.89
N GLN A 41 26.07 -7.40 4.00
CA GLN A 41 24.62 -7.46 4.02
C GLN A 41 24.04 -6.06 3.84
N PRO A 42 23.11 -5.89 2.94
CA PRO A 42 22.48 -4.56 2.76
C PRO A 42 21.68 -4.18 3.97
N GLN A 43 21.61 -2.89 4.19
CA GLN A 43 20.74 -2.31 5.18
C GLN A 43 19.48 -1.82 4.47
N ILE A 44 18.34 -2.30 4.92
CA ILE A 44 17.09 -1.99 4.27
C ILE A 44 16.24 -1.16 5.20
N ASN A 45 15.78 -0.03 4.72
CA ASN A 45 14.86 0.83 5.44
C ASN A 45 13.52 0.78 4.77
N LEU A 46 12.49 0.62 5.57
CA LEU A 46 11.14 0.46 5.06
C LEU A 46 10.24 1.50 5.70
N LYS A 47 9.45 2.16 4.88
CA LYS A 47 8.44 3.11 5.34
C LYS A 47 7.10 2.71 4.80
N VAL A 48 6.08 2.78 5.64
CA VAL A 48 4.72 2.43 5.25
C VAL A 48 3.79 3.49 5.78
N ASP A 49 2.98 4.04 4.89
CA ASP A 49 1.95 5.01 5.25
C ASP A 49 0.63 4.53 4.69
N VAL A 50 -0.42 4.71 5.48
CA VAL A 50 -1.77 4.34 5.08
C VAL A 50 -2.62 5.60 5.13
N GLY A 51 -3.35 5.86 4.06
CA GLY A 51 -4.27 6.97 3.99
C GLY A 51 -5.67 6.51 3.64
N VAL A 52 -6.65 7.24 4.12
CA VAL A 52 -8.04 6.95 3.80
C VAL A 52 -8.68 8.23 3.34
N LYS A 53 -9.35 8.18 2.20
CA LYS A 53 -10.02 9.34 1.64
C LYS A 53 -11.45 8.97 1.32
N ARG A 54 -12.38 9.73 1.86
CA ARG A 54 -13.78 9.50 1.58
C ARG A 54 -14.12 10.09 0.22
N MET A 55 -14.66 9.25 -0.65
CA MET A 55 -15.00 9.68 -1.99
C MET A 55 -16.44 10.15 -2.09
N ASN A 56 -17.33 9.49 -1.39
CA ASN A 56 -18.73 9.87 -1.29
C ASN A 56 -19.31 9.22 -0.04
N ASP A 57 -20.60 9.17 0.07
CA ASP A 57 -21.21 8.71 1.31
C ASP A 57 -20.82 7.30 1.67
N ASN A 58 -20.58 6.45 0.68
CA ASN A 58 -20.32 5.04 0.93
C ASN A 58 -18.98 4.56 0.45
N ASP A 59 -18.28 5.34 -0.35
CA ASP A 59 -17.07 4.87 -1.01
C ASP A 59 -15.85 5.55 -0.42
N PHE A 60 -14.80 4.75 -0.22
CA PHE A 60 -13.55 5.22 0.36
C PHE A 60 -12.40 4.70 -0.46
N GLU A 61 -11.40 5.54 -0.62
CA GLU A 61 -10.13 5.10 -1.19
C GLU A 61 -9.15 4.90 -0.04
N VAL A 62 -8.61 3.70 0.06
CA VAL A 62 -7.56 3.40 1.02
C VAL A 62 -6.28 3.29 0.23
N SER A 63 -5.30 4.09 0.56
CA SER A 63 -4.03 4.07 -0.13
C SER A 63 -2.94 3.57 0.79
N LEU A 64 -2.02 2.83 0.22
CA LEU A 64 -0.88 2.29 0.92
C LEU A 64 0.36 2.79 0.20
N LYS A 65 1.16 3.57 0.90
CA LYS A 65 2.39 4.11 0.34
C LYS A 65 3.56 3.39 1.00
N ILE A 66 4.36 2.72 0.19
CA ILE A 66 5.48 1.95 0.67
C ILE A 66 6.74 2.48 0.04
N GLY A 67 7.72 2.80 0.87
CA GLY A 67 9.04 3.17 0.41
C GLY A 67 10.05 2.22 1.00
N ALA A 68 10.98 1.80 0.18
CA ALA A 68 12.06 0.94 0.65
C ALA A 68 13.35 1.37 -0.01
N ASP A 69 14.40 1.47 0.79
CA ASP A 69 15.71 1.72 0.22
C ASP A 69 16.70 0.73 0.82
N ALA A 70 17.72 0.45 0.05
CA ALA A 70 18.78 -0.44 0.47
C ALA A 70 20.12 0.25 0.28
N THR A 71 20.98 0.11 1.29
CA THR A 71 22.32 0.68 1.25
C THR A 71 23.32 -0.38 1.65
N VAL A 72 24.52 -0.27 1.10
CA VAL A 72 25.67 -1.09 1.49
C VAL A 72 26.81 -0.13 1.74
N LYS A 73 27.37 -0.15 2.94
CA LYS A 73 28.47 0.75 3.31
C LYS A 73 28.10 2.18 3.01
N GLU A 74 26.87 2.55 3.35
CA GLU A 74 26.35 3.89 3.16
C GLU A 74 26.18 4.29 1.71
N LYS A 75 26.33 3.37 0.78
CA LYS A 75 26.09 3.65 -0.63
C LYS A 75 24.71 3.14 -0.99
N PRO A 76 23.90 3.96 -1.65
CA PRO A 76 22.56 3.50 -2.03
C PRO A 76 22.65 2.45 -3.11
N MET A 77 21.89 1.38 -2.91
CA MET A 77 21.76 0.33 -3.91
C MET A 77 20.50 0.52 -4.73
N PHE A 78 19.39 0.72 -4.07
CA PHE A 78 18.14 0.98 -4.77
C PHE A 78 17.20 1.75 -3.88
N LEU A 79 16.25 2.38 -4.53
CA LEU A 79 15.15 3.06 -3.87
C LEU A 79 13.89 2.72 -4.65
N ILE A 80 12.89 2.22 -3.94
CA ILE A 80 11.61 1.93 -4.57
C ILE A 80 10.52 2.60 -3.76
N GLU A 81 9.57 3.20 -4.48
CA GLU A 81 8.39 3.77 -3.86
C GLU A 81 7.19 3.33 -4.66
N VAL A 82 6.16 2.90 -3.95
CA VAL A 82 4.92 2.51 -4.60
C VAL A 82 3.77 3.05 -3.78
N GLU A 83 2.77 3.57 -4.47
CA GLU A 83 1.52 3.93 -3.85
C GLU A 83 0.43 3.09 -4.49
N TYR A 84 -0.17 2.26 -3.69
CA TYR A 84 -1.19 1.33 -4.11
C TYR A 84 -2.50 1.71 -3.44
N ALA A 85 -3.59 1.58 -4.13
CA ALA A 85 -4.86 2.00 -3.58
C ALA A 85 -5.95 1.01 -3.90
N GLY A 86 -6.93 0.97 -3.04
CA GLY A 86 -8.15 0.23 -3.26
C GLY A 86 -9.33 1.12 -3.05
N LEU A 87 -10.35 0.94 -3.85
CA LEU A 87 -11.60 1.65 -3.69
C LEU A 87 -12.60 0.69 -3.08
N PHE A 88 -13.15 1.10 -1.96
CA PHE A 88 -14.01 0.25 -1.16
C PHE A 88 -15.37 0.90 -0.98
N ARG A 89 -16.39 0.07 -0.88
CA ARG A 89 -17.74 0.54 -0.61
C ARG A 89 -18.24 -0.08 0.69
N LEU A 90 -18.72 0.76 1.57
CA LEU A 90 -19.36 0.36 2.79
C LEU A 90 -20.85 0.59 2.66
N THR A 91 -21.64 -0.41 3.07
CA THR A 91 -23.08 -0.28 3.02
C THR A 91 -23.64 -0.67 4.37
N ASN A 92 -24.81 -0.11 4.67
CA ASN A 92 -25.52 -0.43 5.91
C ASN A 92 -24.74 -0.08 7.15
N VAL A 93 -23.95 0.97 7.08
CA VAL A 93 -23.15 1.42 8.21
C VAL A 93 -23.80 2.66 8.79
N PRO A 94 -24.08 2.69 10.10
CA PRO A 94 -24.58 3.92 10.70
C PRO A 94 -23.59 5.04 10.48
N GLU A 95 -24.12 6.24 10.27
CA GLU A 95 -23.28 7.35 9.94
C GLU A 95 -22.21 7.60 10.98
N THR A 96 -22.55 7.39 12.24
CA THR A 96 -21.58 7.62 13.29
C THR A 96 -20.38 6.69 13.21
N ASP A 97 -20.50 5.56 12.55
CA ASP A 97 -19.39 4.63 12.46
C ASP A 97 -18.43 5.00 11.34
N LEU A 98 -18.76 5.97 10.52
CA LEU A 98 -17.90 6.34 9.42
C LEU A 98 -16.84 7.34 9.82
N GLU A 99 -16.89 7.80 11.01
CA GLU A 99 -15.90 8.74 11.50
C GLU A 99 -14.95 8.07 12.45
#